data_cd774147502d632d593b55a31e5c1bcb
#
_entry.id   cd774147502d632d593b55a31e5c1bcb
#
_cell.length_a   1.000
_cell.length_b   1.000
_cell.length_c   1.000
_cell.angle_alpha   90.00
_cell.angle_beta   90.00
_cell.angle_gamma   90.00
#
_symmetry.space_group_name_H-M   'P 1'
#
loop_
_entity.id
_entity.type
_entity.pdbx_description
1 polymer ?
#
loop_
_entity_poly.entity_id
_entity_poly.type
_entity_poly.pdbx_seq_one_letter_code
_entity_poly.pdbx_strand_id
1 'polypeptide(L)'
;SDQLLKDFLDMDSSQIVTMHIQSVDQNKAIKTVKHTITELDRSKIEEQKKAVRSGYDMDILPTDIVTYEKDTLEFLDDLNTSNQKMINMTFLITCYGRTKRELESLMQRVSGIIQQANCDLRCLQYLQEQGLMASAPIGCNETGIERTLSTKSTAILVPFCTQELFMPAPAIYYGLNALSN
;
A
#
# COMPACT_ATOMS: atom_id res chain seq x y z
N SER A 1 7.08 -5.76 2.31
CA SER A 1 7.83 -7.01 2.06
C SER A 1 7.36 -7.58 0.73
N ASP A 2 8.29 -8.09 -0.06
CA ASP A 2 8.05 -8.65 -1.41
C ASP A 2 7.14 -9.89 -1.37
N GLN A 3 6.89 -10.41 -0.19
CA GLN A 3 6.10 -11.62 0.02
C GLN A 3 4.59 -11.39 0.01
N LEU A 4 4.11 -10.17 0.28
CA LEU A 4 2.68 -9.91 0.44
C LEU A 4 1.85 -10.38 -0.77
N LEU A 5 2.24 -10.00 -1.96
CA LEU A 5 1.52 -10.40 -3.18
C LEU A 5 1.67 -11.88 -3.49
N LYS A 6 2.82 -12.49 -3.16
CA LYS A 6 3.03 -13.92 -3.29
C LYS A 6 2.06 -14.70 -2.40
N ASP A 7 1.91 -14.29 -1.14
CA ASP A 7 1.00 -14.94 -0.19
C ASP A 7 -0.46 -14.92 -0.69
N PHE A 8 -0.87 -13.84 -1.40
CA PHE A 8 -2.17 -13.80 -2.05
C PHE A 8 -2.27 -14.72 -3.26
N LEU A 9 -1.22 -14.80 -4.08
CA LEU A 9 -1.20 -15.67 -5.26
C LEU A 9 -1.17 -17.15 -4.89
N ASP A 10 -0.56 -17.50 -3.76
CA ASP A 10 -0.47 -18.87 -3.25
C ASP A 10 -1.76 -19.32 -2.52
N MET A 11 -2.71 -18.41 -2.29
CA MET A 11 -4.00 -18.76 -1.68
C MET A 11 -4.88 -19.53 -2.66
N ASP A 12 -5.27 -20.75 -2.29
CA ASP A 12 -6.32 -21.52 -2.98
C ASP A 12 -7.71 -20.95 -2.63
N SER A 13 -8.08 -19.83 -3.28
CA SER A 13 -9.34 -19.14 -3.00
C SER A 13 -9.74 -18.20 -4.14
N SER A 14 -11.04 -17.94 -4.25
CA SER A 14 -11.58 -17.01 -5.25
C SER A 14 -11.44 -15.57 -4.76
N GLN A 15 -10.39 -14.90 -5.24
CA GLN A 15 -10.14 -13.50 -4.92
C GLN A 15 -9.58 -12.75 -6.14
N ILE A 16 -9.78 -11.46 -6.19
CA ILE A 16 -9.19 -10.55 -7.17
C ILE A 16 -8.40 -9.50 -6.39
N VAL A 17 -7.12 -9.36 -6.74
CA VAL A 17 -6.27 -8.28 -6.24
C VAL A 17 -6.14 -7.24 -7.34
N THR A 18 -6.55 -6.01 -7.05
CA THR A 18 -6.49 -4.90 -8.01
C THR A 18 -5.64 -3.78 -7.45
N MET A 19 -4.73 -3.27 -8.28
CA MET A 19 -3.90 -2.11 -7.96
C MET A 19 -4.18 -1.00 -8.96
N HIS A 20 -4.66 0.13 -8.49
CA HIS A 20 -4.71 1.37 -9.26
C HIS A 20 -3.45 2.17 -8.97
N ILE A 21 -2.69 2.46 -10.01
CA ILE A 21 -1.42 3.17 -9.93
C ILE A 21 -1.53 4.42 -10.80
N GLN A 22 -1.48 5.60 -10.17
CA GLN A 22 -1.58 6.88 -10.87
C GLN A 22 -0.36 7.74 -10.54
N SER A 23 0.40 8.12 -11.56
CA SER A 23 1.51 9.05 -11.38
C SER A 23 0.99 10.47 -11.18
N VAL A 24 1.59 11.19 -10.23
CA VAL A 24 1.31 12.60 -9.97
C VAL A 24 2.31 13.46 -10.75
N ASP A 25 1.84 14.59 -11.29
CA ASP A 25 2.72 15.58 -11.91
C ASP A 25 3.82 16.02 -10.95
N GLN A 26 5.06 16.15 -11.46
CA GLN A 26 6.24 16.41 -10.63
C GLN A 26 6.13 17.73 -9.85
N ASN A 27 5.63 18.79 -10.48
CA ASN A 27 5.48 20.08 -9.82
C ASN A 27 4.41 20.03 -8.73
N LYS A 28 3.32 19.32 -9.01
CA LYS A 28 2.24 19.10 -8.03
C LYS A 28 2.76 18.25 -6.87
N ALA A 29 3.52 17.20 -7.14
CA ALA A 29 4.12 16.35 -6.12
C ALA A 29 5.02 17.15 -5.17
N ILE A 30 5.98 17.91 -5.71
CA ILE A 30 6.90 18.74 -4.93
C ILE A 30 6.11 19.76 -4.08
N LYS A 31 5.08 20.39 -4.66
CA LYS A 31 4.24 21.34 -3.93
C LYS A 31 3.49 20.68 -2.77
N THR A 32 2.95 19.49 -2.99
CA THR A 32 2.24 18.72 -1.95
C THR A 32 3.18 18.34 -0.81
N VAL A 33 4.36 17.82 -1.13
CA VAL A 33 5.35 17.42 -0.11
C VAL A 33 5.83 18.63 0.69
N LYS A 34 6.11 19.77 0.04
CA LYS A 34 6.46 21.02 0.74
C LYS A 34 5.35 21.50 1.66
N HIS A 35 4.10 21.38 1.26
CA HIS A 35 2.95 21.71 2.12
C HIS A 35 2.91 20.80 3.34
N THR A 36 3.12 19.49 3.17
CA THR A 36 3.19 18.53 4.29
C THR A 36 4.32 18.88 5.26
N ILE A 37 5.50 19.27 4.78
CA ILE A 37 6.61 19.72 5.64
C ILE A 37 6.17 20.93 6.47
N THR A 38 5.53 21.93 5.84
CA THR A 38 5.05 23.12 6.56
C THR A 38 4.01 22.78 7.63
N GLU A 39 3.14 21.79 7.39
CA GLU A 39 2.17 21.33 8.40
C GLU A 39 2.86 20.57 9.54
N LEU A 40 3.88 19.77 9.24
CA LEU A 40 4.70 19.10 10.25
C LEU A 40 5.43 20.12 11.14
N ASP A 41 6.01 21.17 10.57
CA ASP A 41 6.65 22.26 11.31
C ASP A 41 5.66 22.94 12.27
N ARG A 42 4.43 23.19 11.80
CA ARG A 42 3.37 23.75 12.67
C ARG A 42 3.02 22.81 13.82
N SER A 43 2.82 21.51 13.52
CA SER A 43 2.53 20.50 14.54
C SER A 43 3.66 20.39 15.56
N LYS A 44 4.91 20.45 15.11
CA LYS A 44 6.11 20.48 15.96
C LYS A 44 6.11 21.66 16.93
N ILE A 45 5.83 22.87 16.41
CA ILE A 45 5.72 24.08 17.23
C ILE A 45 4.57 23.96 18.25
N GLU A 46 3.44 23.38 17.87
CA GLU A 46 2.31 23.19 18.78
C GLU A 46 2.65 22.21 19.91
N GLU A 47 3.32 21.09 19.61
CA GLU A 47 3.76 20.14 20.63
C GLU A 47 4.82 20.74 21.54
N GLN A 48 5.76 21.51 21.02
CA GLN A 48 6.72 22.27 21.83
C GLN A 48 6.03 23.25 22.79
N LYS A 49 5.04 24.01 22.33
CA LYS A 49 4.24 24.89 23.17
C LYS A 49 3.49 24.14 24.27
N LYS A 50 2.96 22.95 23.98
CA LYS A 50 2.31 22.09 24.97
C LYS A 50 3.31 21.59 26.01
N ALA A 51 4.49 21.11 25.56
CA ALA A 51 5.55 20.66 26.46
C ALA A 51 5.96 21.78 27.46
N VAL A 52 6.23 22.99 26.97
CA VAL A 52 6.57 24.15 27.82
C VAL A 52 5.46 24.47 28.82
N ARG A 53 4.18 24.45 28.38
CA ARG A 53 3.04 24.69 29.28
C ARG A 53 2.90 23.64 30.36
N SER A 54 3.35 22.42 30.10
CA SER A 54 3.32 21.29 31.03
C SER A 54 4.60 21.17 31.85
N GLY A 55 5.55 22.12 31.73
CA GLY A 55 6.81 22.12 32.46
C GLY A 55 7.86 21.13 32.00
N TYR A 56 7.69 20.58 30.77
CA TYR A 56 8.68 19.72 30.12
C TYR A 56 9.63 20.51 29.23
N ASP A 57 10.79 19.91 28.93
CA ASP A 57 11.79 20.51 28.05
C ASP A 57 11.27 20.60 26.59
N MET A 58 11.60 21.70 25.90
CA MET A 58 11.20 21.95 24.50
C MET A 58 11.78 20.94 23.53
N ASP A 59 12.85 20.24 23.91
CA ASP A 59 13.54 19.27 23.05
C ASP A 59 12.86 17.89 23.04
N ILE A 60 11.88 17.67 23.94
CA ILE A 60 11.11 16.42 23.99
C ILE A 60 9.96 16.48 22.96
N LEU A 61 10.27 16.07 21.75
CA LEU A 61 9.29 15.90 20.70
C LEU A 61 8.84 14.43 20.57
N PRO A 62 7.58 14.16 20.21
CA PRO A 62 7.15 12.81 19.85
C PRO A 62 8.02 12.25 18.72
N THR A 63 8.55 11.06 18.94
CA THR A 63 9.46 10.38 17.99
C THR A 63 8.85 10.24 16.59
N ASP A 64 7.52 10.08 16.55
CA ASP A 64 6.77 9.93 15.30
C ASP A 64 6.86 11.18 14.42
N ILE A 65 6.77 12.38 15.01
CA ILE A 65 6.87 13.64 14.26
C ILE A 65 8.27 13.81 13.68
N VAL A 66 9.31 13.51 14.46
CA VAL A 66 10.71 13.61 14.04
C VAL A 66 11.01 12.62 12.90
N THR A 67 10.54 11.39 13.03
CA THR A 67 10.76 10.36 12.01
C THR A 67 10.02 10.73 10.72
N TYR A 68 8.76 11.15 10.84
CA TYR A 68 7.95 11.52 9.68
C TYR A 68 8.47 12.77 8.96
N GLU A 69 9.00 13.75 9.70
CA GLU A 69 9.70 14.92 9.12
C GLU A 69 10.91 14.47 8.29
N LYS A 70 11.76 13.62 8.86
CA LYS A 70 12.95 13.09 8.18
C LYS A 70 12.59 12.34 6.91
N ASP A 71 11.63 11.43 6.98
CA ASP A 71 11.18 10.64 5.81
C ASP A 71 10.59 11.53 4.71
N THR A 72 9.86 12.59 5.12
CA THR A 72 9.27 13.54 4.18
C THR A 72 10.34 14.40 3.48
N LEU A 73 11.38 14.81 4.20
CA LEU A 73 12.52 15.53 3.63
C LEU A 73 13.33 14.64 2.68
N GLU A 74 13.58 13.39 3.05
CA GLU A 74 14.26 12.41 2.19
C GLU A 74 13.45 12.17 0.92
N PHE A 75 12.13 12.04 1.03
CA PHE A 75 11.26 11.90 -0.12
C PHE A 75 11.29 13.15 -1.04
N LEU A 76 11.34 14.36 -0.47
CA LEU A 76 11.49 15.59 -1.25
C LEU A 76 12.81 15.63 -2.02
N ASP A 77 13.89 15.20 -1.38
CA ASP A 77 15.20 15.10 -2.03
C ASP A 77 15.20 14.07 -3.16
N ASP A 78 14.63 12.91 -2.93
CA ASP A 78 14.42 11.86 -3.94
C ASP A 78 13.63 12.36 -5.16
N LEU A 79 12.59 13.16 -4.95
CA LEU A 79 11.80 13.77 -6.03
C LEU A 79 12.63 14.77 -6.85
N ASN A 80 13.58 15.47 -6.23
CA ASN A 80 14.40 16.50 -6.90
C ASN A 80 15.64 15.93 -7.58
N THR A 81 16.28 14.91 -6.98
CA THR A 81 17.63 14.44 -7.38
C THR A 81 17.61 13.08 -8.05
N SER A 82 16.77 12.15 -7.61
CA SER A 82 16.84 10.73 -7.98
C SER A 82 15.85 10.32 -9.07
N ASN A 83 15.23 11.27 -9.78
CA ASN A 83 14.20 11.02 -10.80
C ASN A 83 13.03 10.15 -10.31
N GLN A 84 12.82 10.10 -9.00
CA GLN A 84 11.65 9.44 -8.40
C GLN A 84 10.39 10.23 -8.71
N LYS A 85 9.27 9.51 -8.80
CA LYS A 85 7.94 10.12 -8.98
C LYS A 85 7.05 9.79 -7.80
N MET A 86 6.14 10.69 -7.51
CA MET A 86 5.06 10.47 -6.58
C MET A 86 3.94 9.69 -7.27
N ILE A 87 3.49 8.64 -6.64
CA ILE A 87 2.46 7.75 -7.14
C ILE A 87 1.33 7.68 -6.11
N ASN A 88 0.11 7.90 -6.55
CA ASN A 88 -1.07 7.57 -5.78
C ASN A 88 -1.49 6.15 -6.11
N MET A 89 -1.59 5.30 -5.10
CA MET A 89 -1.93 3.90 -5.27
C MET A 89 -3.14 3.54 -4.41
N THR A 90 -4.05 2.77 -5.01
CA THR A 90 -5.14 2.10 -4.31
C THR A 90 -4.95 0.59 -4.47
N PHE A 91 -4.95 -0.11 -3.37
CA PHE A 91 -4.85 -1.56 -3.32
C PHE A 91 -6.19 -2.14 -2.83
N LEU A 92 -6.82 -2.94 -3.66
CA LEU A 92 -8.13 -3.54 -3.39
C LEU A 92 -8.04 -5.05 -3.46
N ILE A 93 -8.72 -5.72 -2.52
CA ILE A 93 -8.87 -7.16 -2.50
C ILE A 93 -10.37 -7.47 -2.52
N THR A 94 -10.83 -8.07 -3.60
CA THR A 94 -12.22 -8.50 -3.73
C THR A 94 -12.30 -10.00 -3.49
N CYS A 95 -13.00 -10.38 -2.43
CA CYS A 95 -13.19 -11.77 -2.03
C CYS A 95 -14.55 -12.28 -2.49
N TYR A 96 -14.58 -13.52 -2.96
CA TYR A 96 -15.80 -14.20 -3.39
C TYR A 96 -16.01 -15.48 -2.59
N GLY A 97 -17.24 -15.77 -2.23
CA GLY A 97 -17.64 -17.00 -1.55
C GLY A 97 -18.99 -17.47 -2.05
N ARG A 98 -19.19 -18.77 -2.18
CA ARG A 98 -20.49 -19.36 -2.51
C ARG A 98 -21.47 -19.28 -1.35
N THR A 99 -20.95 -19.25 -0.13
CA THR A 99 -21.70 -19.10 1.10
C THR A 99 -21.11 -17.98 1.95
N LYS A 100 -21.94 -17.40 2.82
CA LYS A 100 -21.49 -16.37 3.76
C LYS A 100 -20.34 -16.86 4.65
N ARG A 101 -20.42 -18.11 5.11
CA ARG A 101 -19.39 -18.72 5.96
C ARG A 101 -18.05 -18.86 5.25
N GLU A 102 -18.08 -19.24 3.98
CA GLU A 102 -16.89 -19.34 3.13
C GLU A 102 -16.24 -17.96 2.93
N LEU A 103 -17.06 -16.94 2.64
CA LEU A 103 -16.59 -15.57 2.48
C LEU A 103 -15.97 -15.02 3.78
N GLU A 104 -16.62 -15.23 4.93
CA GLU A 104 -16.10 -14.79 6.23
C GLU A 104 -14.75 -15.47 6.55
N SER A 105 -14.63 -16.77 6.29
CA SER A 105 -13.39 -17.52 6.46
C SER A 105 -12.27 -16.99 5.55
N LEU A 106 -12.59 -16.66 4.29
CA LEU A 106 -11.64 -16.08 3.36
C LEU A 106 -11.19 -14.69 3.82
N MET A 107 -12.12 -13.84 4.25
CA MET A 107 -11.80 -12.50 4.77
C MET A 107 -10.89 -12.57 6.00
N GLN A 108 -11.08 -13.53 6.89
CA GLN A 108 -10.20 -13.74 8.05
C GLN A 108 -8.78 -14.13 7.62
N ARG A 109 -8.63 -15.03 6.64
CA ARG A 109 -7.31 -15.41 6.10
C ARG A 109 -6.60 -14.24 5.45
N VAL A 110 -7.32 -13.48 4.62
CA VAL A 110 -6.80 -12.26 3.98
C VAL A 110 -6.35 -11.25 5.04
N SER A 111 -7.17 -11.03 6.07
CA SER A 111 -6.81 -10.14 7.19
C SER A 111 -5.54 -10.60 7.90
N GLY A 112 -5.37 -11.92 8.11
CA GLY A 112 -4.17 -12.49 8.72
C GLY A 112 -2.90 -12.20 7.91
N ILE A 113 -2.95 -12.36 6.58
CA ILE A 113 -1.81 -12.07 5.69
C ILE A 113 -1.44 -10.57 5.76
N ILE A 114 -2.44 -9.69 5.69
CA ILE A 114 -2.23 -8.25 5.76
C ILE A 114 -1.62 -7.82 7.09
N GLN A 115 -2.09 -8.39 8.21
CA GLN A 115 -1.55 -8.11 9.55
C GLN A 115 -0.10 -8.58 9.69
N GLN A 116 0.26 -9.75 9.14
CA GLN A 116 1.64 -10.21 9.12
C GLN A 116 2.58 -9.27 8.35
N ALA A 117 2.04 -8.58 7.35
CA ALA A 117 2.77 -7.55 6.60
C ALA A 117 2.78 -6.16 7.29
N ASN A 118 2.28 -6.06 8.53
CA ASN A 118 2.11 -4.80 9.27
C ASN A 118 1.30 -3.75 8.49
N CYS A 119 0.27 -4.20 7.78
CA CYS A 119 -0.65 -3.35 7.05
C CYS A 119 -2.05 -3.42 7.65
N ASP A 120 -2.82 -2.35 7.47
CA ASP A 120 -4.22 -2.29 7.86
C ASP A 120 -5.15 -2.64 6.68
N LEU A 121 -6.16 -3.46 6.96
CA LEU A 121 -7.22 -3.78 6.03
C LEU A 121 -8.52 -3.12 6.48
N ARG A 122 -9.16 -2.40 5.58
CA ARG A 122 -10.47 -1.79 5.81
C ARG A 122 -11.50 -2.37 4.87
N CYS A 123 -12.57 -2.95 5.44
CA CYS A 123 -13.76 -3.28 4.67
C CYS A 123 -14.41 -2.00 4.15
N LEU A 124 -14.74 -1.97 2.87
CA LEU A 124 -15.50 -0.86 2.27
C LEU A 124 -16.94 -0.90 2.78
N GLN A 125 -17.30 0.07 3.63
CA GLN A 125 -18.67 0.27 4.10
C GLN A 125 -19.26 1.44 3.33
N TYR A 126 -20.48 1.25 2.79
CA TYR A 126 -21.19 2.24 1.95
C TYR A 126 -20.49 2.65 0.65
N LEU A 127 -19.42 1.95 0.27
CA LEU A 127 -18.64 2.16 -0.97
C LEU A 127 -18.58 0.87 -1.81
N GLN A 128 -19.55 -0.02 -1.67
CA GLN A 128 -19.55 -1.33 -2.32
C GLN A 128 -19.61 -1.21 -3.85
N GLU A 129 -20.41 -0.28 -4.36
CA GLU A 129 -20.53 -0.02 -5.79
C GLU A 129 -19.21 0.50 -6.35
N GLN A 130 -18.63 1.53 -5.72
CA GLN A 130 -17.33 2.11 -6.12
C GLN A 130 -16.21 1.07 -6.01
N GLY A 131 -16.23 0.23 -4.96
CA GLY A 131 -15.29 -0.87 -4.79
C GLY A 131 -15.40 -1.94 -5.88
N LEU A 132 -16.62 -2.32 -6.25
CA LEU A 132 -16.87 -3.26 -7.34
C LEU A 132 -16.39 -2.69 -8.68
N MET A 133 -16.73 -1.46 -8.99
CA MET A 133 -16.28 -0.78 -10.21
C MET A 133 -14.76 -0.66 -10.28
N ALA A 134 -14.13 -0.32 -9.15
CA ALA A 134 -12.67 -0.25 -9.04
C ALA A 134 -11.98 -1.62 -9.14
N SER A 135 -12.65 -2.71 -8.78
CA SER A 135 -12.11 -4.07 -8.93
C SER A 135 -12.20 -4.60 -10.37
N ALA A 136 -13.07 -4.05 -11.19
CA ALA A 136 -13.22 -4.42 -12.59
C ALA A 136 -12.09 -3.80 -13.45
N PRO A 137 -11.65 -4.46 -14.54
CA PRO A 137 -10.54 -3.99 -15.39
C PRO A 137 -10.98 -2.86 -16.35
N ILE A 138 -11.72 -1.87 -15.82
CA ILE A 138 -12.23 -0.72 -16.57
C ILE A 138 -11.45 0.57 -16.30
N GLY A 139 -10.47 0.53 -15.38
CA GLY A 139 -9.62 1.67 -15.06
C GLY A 139 -10.30 2.79 -14.27
N CYS A 140 -11.46 2.52 -13.66
CA CYS A 140 -12.21 3.49 -12.86
C CYS A 140 -11.93 3.27 -11.37
N ASN A 141 -11.53 4.31 -10.64
CA ASN A 141 -11.37 4.28 -9.18
C ASN A 141 -12.04 5.50 -8.56
N GLU A 142 -13.25 5.32 -8.07
CA GLU A 142 -14.04 6.35 -7.38
C GLU A 142 -14.12 6.10 -5.86
N THR A 143 -13.27 5.24 -5.32
CA THR A 143 -13.28 4.94 -3.88
C THR A 143 -12.78 6.10 -3.03
N GLY A 144 -11.98 7.00 -3.60
CA GLY A 144 -11.34 8.11 -2.88
C GLY A 144 -10.26 7.65 -1.87
N ILE A 145 -9.93 6.37 -1.86
CA ILE A 145 -8.92 5.78 -0.96
C ILE A 145 -7.63 5.65 -1.74
N GLU A 146 -6.66 6.51 -1.42
CA GLU A 146 -5.37 6.53 -2.07
C GLU A 146 -4.24 6.55 -1.03
N ARG A 147 -3.15 5.86 -1.34
CA ARG A 147 -1.90 5.92 -0.60
C ARG A 147 -0.81 6.48 -1.49
N THR A 148 -0.16 7.51 -1.02
CA THR A 148 0.99 8.10 -1.72
C THR A 148 2.25 7.29 -1.46
N LEU A 149 2.93 6.90 -2.53
CA LEU A 149 4.17 6.13 -2.52
C LEU A 149 5.20 6.74 -3.48
N SER A 150 6.48 6.39 -3.29
CA SER A 150 7.53 6.65 -4.28
C SER A 150 7.51 5.58 -5.38
N THR A 151 8.10 5.87 -6.52
CA THR A 151 8.30 4.87 -7.59
C THR A 151 9.05 3.65 -7.06
N LYS A 152 10.07 3.85 -6.22
CA LYS A 152 10.86 2.79 -5.58
C LYS A 152 9.99 1.88 -4.70
N SER A 153 9.15 2.47 -3.86
CA SER A 153 8.24 1.70 -2.99
C SER A 153 7.17 0.97 -3.78
N THR A 154 6.68 1.55 -4.88
CA THR A 154 5.70 0.91 -5.75
C THR A 154 6.31 -0.25 -6.54
N ALA A 155 7.57 -0.14 -6.96
CA ALA A 155 8.27 -1.20 -7.69
C ALA A 155 8.42 -2.50 -6.86
N ILE A 156 8.52 -2.40 -5.54
CA ILE A 156 8.58 -3.55 -4.63
C ILE A 156 7.27 -4.37 -4.66
N LEU A 157 6.16 -3.73 -5.02
CA LEU A 157 4.86 -4.40 -5.08
C LEU A 157 4.63 -5.19 -6.37
N VAL A 158 5.54 -5.15 -7.34
CA VAL A 158 5.45 -5.99 -8.53
C VAL A 158 5.76 -7.43 -8.15
N PRO A 159 4.82 -8.37 -8.34
CA PRO A 159 5.04 -9.76 -7.97
C PRO A 159 5.95 -10.44 -9.00
N PHE A 160 7.25 -10.32 -8.81
CA PHE A 160 8.21 -11.15 -9.54
C PHE A 160 8.19 -12.55 -8.93
N CYS A 161 7.29 -13.40 -9.42
CA CYS A 161 7.21 -14.80 -9.00
C CYS A 161 8.05 -15.66 -9.93
N THR A 162 9.04 -16.34 -9.38
CA THR A 162 9.72 -17.48 -10.01
C THR A 162 8.93 -18.76 -9.73
N GLN A 163 7.60 -18.68 -9.76
CA GLN A 163 6.76 -19.82 -9.43
C GLN A 163 6.84 -20.88 -10.51
N GLU A 164 7.00 -22.13 -10.07
CA GLU A 164 6.77 -23.28 -10.95
C GLU A 164 5.29 -23.31 -11.33
N LEU A 165 5.01 -23.35 -12.62
CA LEU A 165 3.66 -23.58 -13.14
C LEU A 165 3.33 -25.05 -12.92
N PHE A 166 2.85 -25.39 -11.73
CA PHE A 166 2.41 -26.73 -11.41
C PHE A 166 0.88 -26.77 -11.33
N MET A 167 0.25 -27.53 -12.23
CA MET A 167 -1.15 -27.87 -12.12
C MET A 167 -1.28 -29.36 -11.79
N PRO A 168 -1.97 -29.76 -10.70
CA PRO A 168 -2.34 -31.14 -10.51
C PRO A 168 -3.26 -31.59 -11.65
N ALA A 169 -3.13 -32.82 -12.07
CA ALA A 169 -3.80 -33.42 -13.23
C ALA A 169 -5.23 -32.91 -13.54
N PRO A 170 -5.59 -32.74 -14.82
CA PRO A 170 -4.85 -33.14 -16.00
C PRO A 170 -3.92 -32.02 -16.52
N ALA A 171 -2.64 -32.13 -16.27
CA ALA A 171 -1.67 -31.18 -16.77
C ALA A 171 -0.80 -31.80 -17.88
N ILE A 172 -0.46 -31.02 -18.88
CA ILE A 172 0.50 -31.38 -19.91
C ILE A 172 1.88 -30.97 -19.44
N TYR A 173 2.82 -31.89 -19.43
CA TYR A 173 4.21 -31.61 -19.09
C TYR A 173 4.86 -30.78 -20.20
N TYR A 174 5.29 -29.56 -19.88
CA TYR A 174 5.96 -28.65 -20.82
C TYR A 174 7.50 -28.68 -20.68
N GLY A 175 8.03 -29.11 -19.55
CA GLY A 175 9.46 -29.18 -19.30
C GLY A 175 9.81 -28.82 -17.86
N LEU A 176 11.10 -28.81 -17.56
CA LEU A 176 11.64 -28.34 -16.28
C LEU A 176 11.86 -26.82 -16.33
N ASN A 177 11.63 -26.16 -15.20
CA ASN A 177 11.92 -24.73 -15.07
C ASN A 177 13.44 -24.54 -15.06
N ALA A 178 13.98 -23.75 -15.98
CA ALA A 178 15.43 -23.53 -16.10
C ALA A 178 16.05 -22.76 -14.92
N LEU A 179 15.23 -22.10 -14.09
CA LEU A 179 15.70 -21.27 -12.98
C LEU A 179 15.59 -21.95 -11.60
N SER A 180 14.67 -22.89 -11.44
CA SER A 180 14.42 -23.58 -10.16
C SER A 180 14.95 -25.00 -10.09
N ASN A 181 15.59 -25.47 -11.16
CA ASN A 181 16.10 -26.84 -11.26
C ASN A 181 17.58 -26.92 -10.89
#